data_70d9485f388cbe50a50946cac00680b7
#
_entry.id   70d9485f388cbe50a50946cac00680b7
#
_cell.length_a   1.000
_cell.length_b   1.000
_cell.length_c   1.000
_cell.angle_alpha   90.00
_cell.angle_beta   90.00
_cell.angle_gamma   90.00
#
_symmetry.space_group_name_H-M   'P 1'
#
loop_
_entity.id
_entity.type
_entity.pdbx_description
1 polymer ?
#
loop_
_entity_poly.entity_id
_entity_poly.type
_entity_poly.pdbx_seq_one_letter_code
_entity_poly.pdbx_strand_id
1 'polypeptide(L)'
;MTEPARIPYLTPAFEVGVEAGVVYAEKDGYWSQGSSAGPQLSQVALMRHPLSLKMDIYFPEGDGSESRPLLLMMHGGSFLFGNREEAGQVAWCRHFASLGYVAASIDYRLGFWPSRHGLLQAEQDALDDADSALAYLLGPSDLRIDPARVFAAGTSAGAILALGLAYSLYGERPPKGSRPRLGTDFRICAVGDLWGYVRDLSVLENAHVPILAFQSEQDPVVPFDRGYPMQARVVSDAVYGTRATCERATALGIRCALHPCPEKRHRLHMDKEGRLTPRYYEIRDAMAAFFAEEMRSLC
;
A
#
# COMPACT_ATOMS: atom_id res chain seq x y z
N MET A 1 19.29 26.07 25.33
CA MET A 1 19.44 25.04 24.30
C MET A 1 18.38 25.33 23.27
N THR A 2 18.77 25.71 22.07
CA THR A 2 17.83 25.92 20.95
C THR A 2 17.27 24.54 20.56
N GLU A 3 15.95 24.38 20.54
CA GLU A 3 15.34 23.20 19.95
C GLU A 3 15.89 22.98 18.53
N PRO A 4 16.23 21.72 18.16
CA PRO A 4 16.68 21.45 16.81
C PRO A 4 15.58 21.89 15.82
N ALA A 5 15.99 22.55 14.74
CA ALA A 5 15.07 23.04 13.72
C ALA A 5 14.18 21.89 13.24
N ARG A 6 12.87 22.02 13.37
CA ARG A 6 11.89 21.04 12.88
C ARG A 6 12.04 20.92 11.35
N ILE A 7 12.31 19.70 10.87
CA ILE A 7 12.26 19.42 9.44
C ILE A 7 10.84 18.93 9.13
N PRO A 8 10.07 19.68 8.34
CA PRO A 8 8.70 19.29 8.01
C PRO A 8 8.64 17.87 7.44
N TYR A 9 7.65 17.09 7.87
CA TYR A 9 7.38 15.72 7.45
C TYR A 9 8.48 14.68 7.75
N LEU A 10 9.49 15.03 8.56
CA LEU A 10 10.56 14.11 8.99
C LEU A 10 10.67 14.01 10.51
N THR A 11 10.25 15.02 11.24
CA THR A 11 10.32 15.04 12.69
C THR A 11 8.91 14.96 13.27
N PRO A 12 8.59 13.95 14.10
CA PRO A 12 7.31 13.91 14.81
C PRO A 12 7.01 15.22 15.52
N ALA A 13 5.83 15.73 15.30
CA ALA A 13 5.46 17.08 15.70
C ALA A 13 4.06 17.18 16.29
N PHE A 14 3.22 16.17 16.07
CA PHE A 14 1.81 16.22 16.37
C PHE A 14 1.37 15.00 17.19
N GLU A 15 0.43 15.22 18.10
CA GLU A 15 -0.39 14.14 18.64
C GLU A 15 -1.25 13.56 17.53
N VAL A 16 -1.69 12.31 17.68
CA VAL A 16 -2.35 11.57 16.61
C VAL A 16 -3.78 11.25 17.00
N GLY A 17 -4.71 11.93 16.34
CA GLY A 17 -6.12 11.58 16.32
C GLY A 17 -6.40 10.36 15.46
N VAL A 18 -7.42 9.60 15.81
CA VAL A 18 -7.82 8.39 15.10
C VAL A 18 -9.33 8.34 14.96
N GLU A 19 -9.80 8.20 13.72
CA GLU A 19 -11.17 7.84 13.39
C GLU A 19 -11.19 6.40 12.89
N ALA A 20 -11.69 5.47 13.72
CA ALA A 20 -11.59 4.05 13.48
C ALA A 20 -12.89 3.48 12.89
N GLY A 21 -12.76 2.50 12.00
CA GLY A 21 -13.88 1.73 11.44
C GLY A 21 -14.78 2.51 10.49
N VAL A 22 -14.27 3.54 9.85
CA VAL A 22 -14.99 4.34 8.84
C VAL A 22 -15.34 3.46 7.66
N VAL A 23 -16.64 3.34 7.34
CA VAL A 23 -17.10 2.60 6.16
C VAL A 23 -16.91 3.49 4.92
N TYR A 24 -16.05 3.07 4.00
CA TYR A 24 -15.74 3.81 2.79
C TYR A 24 -16.44 3.25 1.53
N ALA A 25 -16.87 1.98 1.58
CA ALA A 25 -17.61 1.36 0.49
C ALA A 25 -18.43 0.15 0.97
N GLU A 26 -19.50 -0.15 0.22
CA GLU A 26 -20.26 -1.40 0.31
C GLU A 26 -20.03 -2.18 -0.98
N LYS A 27 -19.57 -3.42 -0.89
CA LYS A 27 -19.19 -4.26 -2.03
C LYS A 27 -19.54 -5.72 -1.80
N ASP A 28 -19.85 -6.44 -2.85
CA ASP A 28 -19.99 -7.90 -2.77
C ASP A 28 -18.61 -8.58 -2.78
N GLY A 29 -18.37 -9.44 -1.81
CA GLY A 29 -17.12 -10.17 -1.66
C GLY A 29 -17.27 -11.41 -0.79
N TYR A 30 -16.17 -12.14 -0.57
CA TYR A 30 -16.18 -13.30 0.31
C TYR A 30 -15.98 -12.88 1.78
N TRP A 31 -14.95 -12.06 2.06
CA TRP A 31 -14.70 -11.42 3.36
C TRP A 31 -13.78 -10.20 3.15
N SER A 32 -13.63 -9.37 4.18
CA SER A 32 -12.76 -8.17 4.16
C SER A 32 -11.77 -8.12 5.32
N GLN A 33 -11.87 -9.03 6.28
CA GLN A 33 -10.95 -9.16 7.40
C GLN A 33 -10.60 -10.63 7.58
N GLY A 34 -9.32 -10.95 7.52
CA GLY A 34 -8.79 -12.28 7.76
C GLY A 34 -7.97 -12.29 9.04
N SER A 35 -8.31 -13.16 10.01
CA SER A 35 -7.43 -13.42 11.14
C SER A 35 -6.16 -14.11 10.67
N SER A 36 -5.05 -13.96 11.39
CA SER A 36 -3.80 -14.69 11.17
C SER A 36 -3.96 -16.22 11.27
N ALA A 37 -5.09 -16.69 11.84
CA ALA A 37 -5.48 -18.10 11.90
C ALA A 37 -6.15 -18.61 10.60
N GLY A 38 -6.37 -17.71 9.65
CA GLY A 38 -7.10 -18.01 8.42
C GLY A 38 -8.62 -18.02 8.60
N PRO A 39 -9.40 -17.93 7.50
CA PRO A 39 -10.82 -18.25 7.56
C PRO A 39 -10.93 -19.70 8.01
N GLN A 40 -11.81 -19.98 8.95
CA GLN A 40 -12.16 -21.37 9.22
C GLN A 40 -12.74 -21.92 7.92
N LEU A 41 -12.01 -22.81 7.26
CA LEU A 41 -12.37 -23.40 5.95
C LEU A 41 -13.79 -24.01 5.94
N SER A 42 -14.35 -24.31 7.12
CA SER A 42 -15.74 -24.76 7.32
C SER A 42 -16.79 -23.65 7.16
N GLN A 43 -16.38 -22.36 7.10
CA GLN A 43 -17.27 -21.20 6.95
C GLN A 43 -17.04 -20.41 5.66
N VAL A 44 -16.20 -20.91 4.74
CA VAL A 44 -16.07 -20.30 3.42
C VAL A 44 -17.40 -20.51 2.70
N ALA A 45 -18.29 -19.54 2.89
CA ALA A 45 -19.42 -19.41 1.98
C ALA A 45 -18.82 -19.21 0.59
N LEU A 46 -18.98 -20.20 -0.28
CA LEU A 46 -18.56 -20.17 -1.68
C LEU A 46 -19.30 -19.08 -2.48
N MET A 47 -20.10 -18.27 -1.80
CA MET A 47 -20.92 -17.19 -2.38
C MET A 47 -20.46 -15.84 -1.86
N ARG A 48 -20.36 -14.90 -2.76
CA ARG A 48 -20.13 -13.49 -2.44
C ARG A 48 -21.38 -12.93 -1.75
N HIS A 49 -21.19 -12.04 -0.79
CA HIS A 49 -22.24 -11.36 -0.05
C HIS A 49 -21.83 -9.89 0.22
N PRO A 50 -22.76 -8.99 0.56
CA PRO A 50 -22.45 -7.61 0.88
C PRO A 50 -21.50 -7.50 2.06
N LEU A 51 -20.45 -6.68 1.88
CA LEU A 51 -19.40 -6.39 2.84
C LEU A 51 -19.29 -4.88 3.02
N SER A 52 -19.26 -4.41 4.27
CA SER A 52 -18.88 -3.04 4.60
C SER A 52 -17.35 -2.97 4.68
N LEU A 53 -16.74 -2.31 3.72
CA LEU A 53 -15.28 -2.11 3.69
C LEU A 53 -14.92 -0.92 4.56
N LYS A 54 -13.99 -1.14 5.50
CA LYS A 54 -13.65 -0.16 6.54
C LYS A 54 -12.21 0.31 6.43
N MET A 55 -11.97 1.51 6.94
CA MET A 55 -10.63 2.04 7.15
C MET A 55 -10.52 2.69 8.53
N ASP A 56 -9.28 2.81 9.01
CA ASP A 56 -8.93 3.64 10.15
C ASP A 56 -8.12 4.83 9.63
N ILE A 57 -8.54 6.04 9.98
CA ILE A 57 -7.93 7.29 9.54
C ILE A 57 -7.18 7.90 10.72
N TYR A 58 -5.90 8.18 10.52
CA TYR A 58 -4.98 8.79 11.46
C TYR A 58 -4.63 10.20 10.98
N PHE A 59 -4.70 11.19 11.84
CA PHE A 59 -4.47 12.58 11.46
C PHE A 59 -3.75 13.35 12.56
N PRO A 60 -2.99 14.42 12.20
CA PRO A 60 -2.35 15.28 13.19
C PRO A 60 -3.37 16.11 13.94
N GLU A 61 -3.36 16.06 15.28
CA GLU A 61 -4.18 16.92 16.13
C GLU A 61 -3.53 18.28 16.32
N GLY A 62 -4.33 19.32 16.31
CA GLY A 62 -3.89 20.68 16.63
C GLY A 62 -2.92 21.31 15.63
N ASP A 63 -2.74 20.71 14.44
CA ASP A 63 -1.97 21.35 13.39
C ASP A 63 -2.79 22.49 12.75
N GLY A 64 -2.12 23.59 12.42
CA GLY A 64 -2.72 24.72 11.70
C GLY A 64 -2.71 24.57 10.18
N SER A 65 -2.38 23.39 9.64
CA SER A 65 -2.22 23.18 8.20
C SER A 65 -3.57 23.23 7.47
N GLU A 66 -3.65 24.00 6.41
CA GLU A 66 -4.81 24.05 5.50
C GLU A 66 -4.80 22.90 4.48
N SER A 67 -3.68 22.16 4.37
CA SER A 67 -3.43 21.20 3.30
C SER A 67 -2.44 20.13 3.77
N ARG A 68 -2.89 18.87 3.85
CA ARG A 68 -2.12 17.73 4.38
C ARG A 68 -1.81 16.71 3.31
N PRO A 69 -0.60 16.14 3.23
CA PRO A 69 -0.36 14.99 2.38
C PRO A 69 -1.14 13.76 2.88
N LEU A 70 -1.54 12.89 1.96
CA LEU A 70 -2.21 11.62 2.25
C LEU A 70 -1.25 10.46 2.08
N LEU A 71 -1.23 9.52 3.04
CA LEU A 71 -0.68 8.18 2.88
C LEU A 71 -1.80 7.15 2.93
N LEU A 72 -2.03 6.44 1.83
CA LEU A 72 -2.87 5.23 1.82
C LEU A 72 -2.00 4.01 2.08
N MET A 73 -2.26 3.30 3.19
CA MET A 73 -1.51 2.12 3.62
C MET A 73 -2.35 0.85 3.48
N MET A 74 -1.81 -0.17 2.82
CA MET A 74 -2.50 -1.42 2.49
C MET A 74 -1.75 -2.62 3.06
N HIS A 75 -2.49 -3.48 3.79
CA HIS A 75 -1.92 -4.66 4.44
C HIS A 75 -1.54 -5.78 3.45
N GLY A 76 -0.69 -6.70 3.88
CA GLY A 76 -0.38 -7.94 3.17
C GLY A 76 -1.40 -9.03 3.43
N GLY A 77 -1.06 -10.27 3.01
CA GLY A 77 -1.88 -11.45 3.33
C GLY A 77 -2.36 -12.23 2.10
N SER A 78 -1.67 -12.08 0.96
CA SER A 78 -1.93 -12.87 -0.27
C SER A 78 -3.39 -12.79 -0.76
N PHE A 79 -4.09 -11.69 -0.48
CA PHE A 79 -5.52 -11.51 -0.78
C PHE A 79 -6.44 -12.53 -0.07
N LEU A 80 -5.96 -13.16 0.99
CA LEU A 80 -6.69 -14.14 1.80
C LEU A 80 -6.77 -13.75 3.27
N PHE A 81 -5.78 -13.00 3.76
CA PHE A 81 -5.60 -12.69 5.18
C PHE A 81 -5.28 -11.21 5.37
N GLY A 82 -5.13 -10.81 6.63
CA GLY A 82 -4.77 -9.46 7.02
C GLY A 82 -5.98 -8.58 7.31
N ASN A 83 -5.71 -7.44 7.87
CA ASN A 83 -6.69 -6.40 8.14
C ASN A 83 -5.98 -5.07 8.43
N ARG A 84 -6.75 -3.97 8.45
CA ARG A 84 -6.28 -2.61 8.72
C ARG A 84 -5.67 -2.42 10.12
N GLU A 85 -6.01 -3.28 11.08
CA GLU A 85 -5.59 -3.19 12.49
C GLU A 85 -4.28 -3.93 12.78
N GLU A 86 -3.62 -4.52 11.77
CA GLU A 86 -2.30 -5.15 11.99
C GLU A 86 -1.32 -4.16 12.60
N ALA A 87 -0.56 -4.62 13.62
CA ALA A 87 0.33 -3.76 14.40
C ALA A 87 1.32 -2.94 13.53
N GLY A 88 1.81 -3.51 12.44
CA GLY A 88 2.66 -2.80 11.47
C GLY A 88 1.93 -1.67 10.77
N GLN A 89 0.70 -1.91 10.30
CA GLN A 89 -0.14 -0.91 9.64
C GLN A 89 -0.44 0.26 10.56
N VAL A 90 -0.92 -0.05 11.78
CA VAL A 90 -1.20 0.95 12.82
C VAL A 90 0.04 1.78 13.15
N ALA A 91 1.20 1.12 13.30
CA ALA A 91 2.44 1.80 13.67
C ALA A 91 2.91 2.76 12.54
N TRP A 92 2.84 2.38 11.26
CA TRP A 92 3.15 3.27 10.14
C TRP A 92 2.18 4.45 10.08
N CYS A 93 0.87 4.20 10.12
CA CYS A 93 -0.12 5.27 10.04
C CYS A 93 0.01 6.27 11.18
N ARG A 94 0.21 5.82 12.43
CA ARG A 94 0.47 6.71 13.56
C ARG A 94 1.74 7.52 13.39
N HIS A 95 2.82 6.90 12.90
CA HIS A 95 4.07 7.61 12.66
C HIS A 95 3.87 8.72 11.61
N PHE A 96 3.29 8.40 10.45
CA PHE A 96 3.07 9.40 9.40
C PHE A 96 2.12 10.51 9.84
N ALA A 97 1.07 10.19 10.59
CA ALA A 97 0.20 11.21 11.17
C ALA A 97 0.95 12.13 12.13
N SER A 98 1.88 11.61 12.96
CA SER A 98 2.72 12.45 13.82
C SER A 98 3.68 13.36 13.03
N LEU A 99 3.98 13.03 11.78
CA LEU A 99 4.76 13.87 10.86
C LEU A 99 3.92 14.95 10.15
N GLY A 100 2.58 14.91 10.24
CA GLY A 100 1.68 15.88 9.61
C GLY A 100 0.90 15.34 8.39
N TYR A 101 0.92 14.03 8.13
CA TYR A 101 0.08 13.40 7.10
C TYR A 101 -1.31 13.09 7.64
N VAL A 102 -2.29 13.01 6.76
CA VAL A 102 -3.41 12.10 6.95
C VAL A 102 -2.95 10.73 6.47
N ALA A 103 -3.07 9.70 7.30
CA ALA A 103 -2.71 8.34 6.94
C ALA A 103 -3.91 7.42 7.14
N ALA A 104 -4.23 6.59 6.15
CA ALA A 104 -5.34 5.66 6.24
C ALA A 104 -4.88 4.22 6.03
N SER A 105 -5.27 3.33 6.95
CA SER A 105 -5.13 1.88 6.80
C SER A 105 -6.47 1.29 6.41
N ILE A 106 -6.54 0.53 5.33
CA ILE A 106 -7.78 0.02 4.76
C ILE A 106 -7.90 -1.50 4.87
N ASP A 107 -9.12 -1.98 5.11
CA ASP A 107 -9.54 -3.33 4.74
C ASP A 107 -9.94 -3.31 3.26
N TYR A 108 -9.74 -4.40 2.57
CA TYR A 108 -10.18 -4.59 1.19
C TYR A 108 -10.73 -6.00 1.02
N ARG A 109 -11.45 -6.28 -0.06
CA ARG A 109 -12.01 -7.63 -0.31
C ARG A 109 -10.94 -8.69 -0.37
N LEU A 110 -11.17 -9.75 0.37
CA LEU A 110 -10.31 -10.92 0.47
C LEU A 110 -11.06 -12.16 0.01
N GLY A 111 -10.30 -13.17 -0.38
CA GLY A 111 -10.83 -14.45 -0.81
C GLY A 111 -10.93 -14.62 -2.30
N PHE A 112 -10.54 -15.80 -2.77
CA PHE A 112 -10.67 -16.19 -4.17
C PHE A 112 -10.71 -17.71 -4.30
N TRP A 113 -11.29 -18.19 -5.40
CA TRP A 113 -11.17 -19.60 -5.77
C TRP A 113 -9.72 -19.89 -6.21
N PRO A 114 -9.06 -20.95 -5.71
CA PRO A 114 -7.65 -21.26 -6.00
C PRO A 114 -7.41 -21.56 -7.49
N SER A 115 -7.27 -20.54 -8.29
CA SER A 115 -6.96 -20.57 -9.72
C SER A 115 -6.30 -19.29 -10.14
N ARG A 116 -5.63 -19.26 -11.31
CA ARG A 116 -5.06 -18.03 -11.88
C ARG A 116 -6.12 -16.95 -12.07
N HIS A 117 -7.27 -17.29 -12.59
CA HIS A 117 -8.38 -16.36 -12.77
C HIS A 117 -8.89 -15.82 -11.43
N GLY A 118 -9.03 -16.69 -10.43
CA GLY A 118 -9.48 -16.28 -9.10
C GLY A 118 -8.52 -15.31 -8.42
N LEU A 119 -7.22 -15.56 -8.48
CA LEU A 119 -6.21 -14.65 -7.94
C LEU A 119 -6.21 -13.30 -8.68
N LEU A 120 -6.29 -13.30 -10.01
CA LEU A 120 -6.39 -12.07 -10.80
C LEU A 120 -7.64 -11.26 -10.43
N GLN A 121 -8.78 -11.93 -10.24
CA GLN A 121 -10.02 -11.29 -9.82
C GLN A 121 -9.90 -10.67 -8.42
N ALA A 122 -9.24 -11.37 -7.48
CA ALA A 122 -9.01 -10.84 -6.14
C ALA A 122 -8.10 -9.60 -6.14
N GLU A 123 -7.05 -9.58 -6.97
CA GLU A 123 -6.21 -8.40 -7.15
C GLU A 123 -6.99 -7.21 -7.73
N GLN A 124 -7.84 -7.47 -8.72
CA GLN A 124 -8.69 -6.43 -9.32
C GLN A 124 -9.75 -5.91 -8.36
N ASP A 125 -10.42 -6.81 -7.63
CA ASP A 125 -11.39 -6.45 -6.61
C ASP A 125 -10.75 -5.58 -5.51
N ALA A 126 -9.57 -5.97 -5.02
CA ALA A 126 -8.85 -5.22 -3.99
C ALA A 126 -8.31 -3.86 -4.52
N LEU A 127 -7.91 -3.79 -5.79
CA LEU A 127 -7.51 -2.53 -6.43
C LEU A 127 -8.70 -1.58 -6.59
N ASP A 128 -9.88 -2.07 -6.95
CA ASP A 128 -11.12 -1.30 -7.00
C ASP A 128 -11.55 -0.81 -5.59
N ASP A 129 -11.22 -1.56 -4.54
CA ASP A 129 -11.47 -1.15 -3.17
C ASP A 129 -10.50 -0.03 -2.73
N ALA A 130 -9.22 -0.15 -3.05
CA ALA A 130 -8.23 0.90 -2.79
C ALA A 130 -8.57 2.20 -3.52
N ASP A 131 -9.06 2.12 -4.75
CA ASP A 131 -9.59 3.26 -5.51
C ASP A 131 -10.81 3.88 -4.83
N SER A 132 -11.72 3.05 -4.29
CA SER A 132 -12.88 3.54 -3.53
C SER A 132 -12.47 4.26 -2.24
N ALA A 133 -11.43 3.75 -1.55
CA ALA A 133 -10.90 4.39 -0.36
C ALA A 133 -10.26 5.76 -0.67
N LEU A 134 -9.49 5.85 -1.77
CA LEU A 134 -8.97 7.15 -2.25
C LEU A 134 -10.10 8.13 -2.58
N ALA A 135 -11.13 7.67 -3.28
CA ALA A 135 -12.28 8.51 -3.63
C ALA A 135 -13.02 9.03 -2.40
N TYR A 136 -13.14 8.22 -1.34
CA TYR A 136 -13.71 8.64 -0.06
C TYR A 136 -12.83 9.70 0.61
N LEU A 137 -11.52 9.43 0.74
CA LEU A 137 -10.57 10.31 1.44
C LEU A 137 -10.39 11.66 0.74
N LEU A 138 -10.41 11.68 -0.59
CA LEU A 138 -10.29 12.91 -1.40
C LEU A 138 -11.64 13.60 -1.66
N GLY A 139 -12.72 13.02 -1.16
CA GLY A 139 -14.05 13.66 -1.13
C GLY A 139 -14.12 14.81 -0.12
N PRO A 140 -15.26 15.52 -0.09
CA PRO A 140 -15.49 16.61 0.87
C PRO A 140 -15.36 16.12 2.31
N SER A 141 -14.40 16.66 3.07
CA SER A 141 -14.16 16.31 4.48
C SER A 141 -13.34 17.39 5.19
N ASP A 142 -13.35 17.35 6.53
CA ASP A 142 -12.52 18.22 7.38
C ASP A 142 -11.06 17.75 7.51
N LEU A 143 -10.68 16.67 6.80
CA LEU A 143 -9.32 16.12 6.82
C LEU A 143 -8.30 17.04 6.12
N ARG A 144 -8.75 17.96 5.29
CA ARG A 144 -7.89 18.94 4.58
C ARG A 144 -6.78 18.27 3.77
N ILE A 145 -7.10 17.17 3.09
CA ILE A 145 -6.15 16.43 2.26
C ILE A 145 -5.86 17.21 0.98
N ASP A 146 -4.59 17.28 0.62
CA ASP A 146 -4.12 17.83 -0.64
C ASP A 146 -4.13 16.74 -1.73
N PRO A 147 -5.00 16.82 -2.72
CA PRO A 147 -5.06 15.83 -3.78
C PRO A 147 -3.78 15.79 -4.65
N ALA A 148 -2.96 16.84 -4.65
CA ALA A 148 -1.69 16.86 -5.33
C ALA A 148 -0.55 16.16 -4.55
N ARG A 149 -0.78 15.73 -3.31
CA ARG A 149 0.22 15.11 -2.42
C ARG A 149 -0.26 13.79 -1.85
N VAL A 150 -0.53 12.82 -2.73
CA VAL A 150 -0.99 11.48 -2.33
C VAL A 150 0.16 10.47 -2.46
N PHE A 151 0.33 9.65 -1.44
CA PHE A 151 1.29 8.55 -1.37
C PHE A 151 0.55 7.25 -1.14
N ALA A 152 1.00 6.18 -1.78
CA ALA A 152 0.46 4.84 -1.59
C ALA A 152 1.58 3.88 -1.16
N ALA A 153 1.35 3.09 -0.12
CA ALA A 153 2.31 2.10 0.32
C ALA A 153 1.60 0.84 0.83
N GLY A 154 2.31 -0.26 0.83
CA GLY A 154 1.77 -1.49 1.38
C GLY A 154 2.79 -2.61 1.46
N THR A 155 2.39 -3.69 2.11
CA THR A 155 3.22 -4.88 2.29
C THR A 155 2.70 -6.03 1.43
N SER A 156 3.56 -6.75 0.69
CA SER A 156 3.16 -7.95 -0.08
C SER A 156 1.96 -7.65 -1.01
N ALA A 157 0.80 -8.26 -0.78
CA ALA A 157 -0.43 -7.96 -1.51
C ALA A 157 -0.76 -6.46 -1.54
N GLY A 158 -0.58 -5.76 -0.41
CA GLY A 158 -0.79 -4.30 -0.35
C GLY A 158 0.22 -3.50 -1.19
N ALA A 159 1.45 -3.98 -1.35
CA ALA A 159 2.43 -3.35 -2.24
C ALA A 159 2.05 -3.54 -3.72
N ILE A 160 1.47 -4.69 -4.08
CA ILE A 160 0.90 -4.93 -5.41
C ILE A 160 -0.20 -3.91 -5.70
N LEU A 161 -1.06 -3.64 -4.71
CA LEU A 161 -2.13 -2.64 -4.84
C LEU A 161 -1.56 -1.21 -4.97
N ALA A 162 -0.52 -0.85 -4.21
CA ALA A 162 0.13 0.45 -4.31
C ALA A 162 0.73 0.70 -5.70
N LEU A 163 1.46 -0.29 -6.24
CA LEU A 163 1.96 -0.28 -7.62
C LEU A 163 0.80 -0.27 -8.65
N GLY A 164 -0.25 -1.05 -8.40
CA GLY A 164 -1.45 -1.10 -9.22
C GLY A 164 -2.17 0.23 -9.34
N LEU A 165 -2.33 0.95 -8.22
CA LEU A 165 -2.89 2.31 -8.23
C LEU A 165 -2.05 3.24 -9.09
N ALA A 166 -0.74 3.30 -8.88
CA ALA A 166 0.15 4.24 -9.55
C ALA A 166 0.29 3.98 -11.05
N TYR A 167 0.44 2.72 -11.44
CA TYR A 167 0.85 2.38 -12.80
C TYR A 167 -0.22 1.71 -13.65
N SER A 168 -1.17 1.02 -13.04
CA SER A 168 -2.21 0.31 -13.77
C SER A 168 -3.53 1.07 -13.80
N LEU A 169 -3.94 1.71 -12.74
CA LEU A 169 -5.24 2.36 -12.64
C LEU A 169 -5.18 3.84 -12.98
N TYR A 170 -4.21 4.57 -12.43
CA TYR A 170 -4.03 6.02 -12.62
C TYR A 170 -2.84 6.37 -13.54
N GLY A 171 -2.26 5.39 -14.21
CA GLY A 171 -1.27 5.62 -15.26
C GLY A 171 -1.91 6.20 -16.53
N GLU A 172 -1.08 6.70 -17.45
CA GLU A 172 -1.54 7.32 -18.71
C GLU A 172 -2.37 6.36 -19.59
N ARG A 173 -2.14 5.05 -19.44
CA ARG A 173 -2.80 4.00 -20.23
C ARG A 173 -3.39 2.91 -19.32
N PRO A 174 -4.47 3.21 -18.58
CA PRO A 174 -5.08 2.20 -17.72
C PRO A 174 -5.55 0.99 -18.52
N PRO A 175 -5.60 -0.21 -17.95
CA PRO A 175 -6.08 -1.41 -18.62
C PRO A 175 -7.47 -1.21 -19.23
N LYS A 176 -7.73 -1.83 -20.36
CA LYS A 176 -9.04 -1.74 -21.03
C LYS A 176 -10.16 -2.18 -20.09
N GLY A 177 -11.13 -1.30 -19.86
CA GLY A 177 -12.27 -1.55 -18.96
C GLY A 177 -12.08 -1.07 -17.52
N SER A 178 -10.88 -0.68 -17.10
CA SER A 178 -10.71 0.00 -15.82
C SER A 178 -11.30 1.42 -15.90
N ARG A 179 -11.98 1.83 -14.84
CA ARG A 179 -12.60 3.16 -14.72
C ARG A 179 -12.23 3.75 -13.37
N PRO A 180 -11.11 4.50 -13.28
CA PRO A 180 -10.76 5.19 -12.05
C PRO A 180 -11.90 6.14 -11.64
N ARG A 181 -12.21 6.21 -10.34
CA ARG A 181 -13.27 7.08 -9.82
C ARG A 181 -12.86 8.54 -9.74
N LEU A 182 -11.55 8.76 -9.55
CA LEU A 182 -10.98 10.10 -9.46
C LEU A 182 -10.57 10.60 -10.84
N GLY A 183 -10.75 11.91 -11.06
CA GLY A 183 -10.30 12.61 -12.26
C GLY A 183 -8.79 12.86 -12.25
N THR A 184 -8.33 13.81 -13.07
CA THR A 184 -6.91 14.19 -13.19
C THR A 184 -6.42 15.16 -12.13
N ASP A 185 -7.31 15.63 -11.24
CA ASP A 185 -7.00 16.66 -10.24
C ASP A 185 -6.28 16.09 -9.00
N PHE A 186 -5.90 14.82 -9.05
CA PHE A 186 -5.20 14.10 -8.00
C PHE A 186 -3.91 13.47 -8.55
N ARG A 187 -2.90 13.31 -7.68
CA ARG A 187 -1.61 12.77 -8.08
C ARG A 187 -1.03 11.83 -7.03
N ILE A 188 -0.64 10.62 -7.45
CA ILE A 188 0.23 9.75 -6.64
C ILE A 188 1.68 10.22 -6.83
N CYS A 189 2.29 10.72 -5.75
CA CYS A 189 3.61 11.34 -5.76
C CYS A 189 4.74 10.33 -5.63
N ALA A 190 4.52 9.25 -4.87
CA ALA A 190 5.45 8.14 -4.77
C ALA A 190 4.76 6.88 -4.21
N VAL A 191 5.40 5.74 -4.42
CA VAL A 191 4.96 4.42 -3.94
C VAL A 191 5.98 3.82 -2.99
N GLY A 192 5.50 3.23 -1.88
CA GLY A 192 6.25 2.33 -1.00
C GLY A 192 5.96 0.86 -1.38
N ASP A 193 6.83 0.24 -2.16
CA ASP A 193 6.79 -1.18 -2.49
C ASP A 193 7.53 -2.00 -1.43
N LEU A 194 6.79 -2.54 -0.46
CA LEU A 194 7.35 -3.39 0.58
C LEU A 194 7.10 -4.86 0.21
N TRP A 195 8.05 -5.44 -0.55
CA TRP A 195 8.06 -6.83 -1.07
C TRP A 195 6.85 -7.22 -1.91
N GLY A 196 6.45 -6.35 -2.84
CA GLY A 196 5.40 -6.62 -3.82
C GLY A 196 5.92 -7.17 -5.14
N TYR A 197 5.10 -7.11 -6.16
CA TYR A 197 5.44 -7.46 -7.54
C TYR A 197 4.57 -6.71 -8.55
N VAL A 198 4.99 -6.71 -9.80
CA VAL A 198 4.13 -6.41 -10.96
C VAL A 198 4.00 -7.65 -11.85
N ARG A 199 2.85 -7.78 -12.53
CA ARG A 199 2.62 -8.91 -13.45
C ARG A 199 3.29 -8.71 -14.80
N ASP A 200 3.41 -7.46 -15.21
CA ASP A 200 4.01 -7.06 -16.48
C ASP A 200 4.81 -5.77 -16.27
N LEU A 201 6.08 -5.75 -16.67
CA LEU A 201 6.95 -4.59 -16.56
C LEU A 201 6.52 -3.43 -17.48
N SER A 202 5.71 -3.69 -18.51
CA SER A 202 5.21 -2.64 -19.39
C SER A 202 4.27 -1.66 -18.69
N VAL A 203 3.66 -2.04 -17.55
CA VAL A 203 2.81 -1.12 -16.77
C VAL A 203 3.59 0.10 -16.29
N LEU A 204 4.90 -0.02 -16.09
CA LEU A 204 5.77 1.09 -15.66
C LEU A 204 5.94 2.18 -16.73
N GLU A 205 5.59 1.89 -17.99
CA GLU A 205 5.57 2.87 -19.08
C GLU A 205 4.39 3.84 -18.97
N ASN A 206 3.40 3.54 -18.11
CA ASN A 206 2.16 4.30 -18.01
C ASN A 206 2.29 5.53 -17.11
N ALA A 207 3.30 5.62 -16.24
CA ALA A 207 3.45 6.73 -15.30
C ALA A 207 4.90 6.89 -14.84
N HIS A 208 5.28 8.10 -14.43
CA HIS A 208 6.59 8.40 -13.85
C HIS A 208 6.50 8.63 -12.34
N VAL A 209 6.02 7.61 -11.62
CA VAL A 209 5.87 7.68 -10.16
C VAL A 209 7.10 7.08 -9.48
N PRO A 210 7.83 7.82 -8.62
CA PRO A 210 8.97 7.31 -7.87
C PRO A 210 8.62 6.12 -6.96
N ILE A 211 9.55 5.16 -6.83
CA ILE A 211 9.36 3.94 -6.03
C ILE A 211 10.45 3.86 -4.94
N LEU A 212 10.03 3.74 -3.69
CA LEU A 212 10.88 3.21 -2.62
C LEU A 212 10.57 1.73 -2.45
N ALA A 213 11.58 0.87 -2.48
CA ALA A 213 11.38 -0.56 -2.50
C ALA A 213 12.27 -1.29 -1.47
N PHE A 214 11.65 -2.19 -0.68
CA PHE A 214 12.33 -3.09 0.23
C PHE A 214 11.91 -4.52 -0.05
N GLN A 215 12.89 -5.44 -0.17
CA GLN A 215 12.58 -6.87 -0.25
C GLN A 215 13.79 -7.72 0.16
N SER A 216 13.53 -8.89 0.73
CA SER A 216 14.57 -9.91 0.91
C SER A 216 14.99 -10.49 -0.44
N GLU A 217 16.31 -10.59 -0.68
CA GLU A 217 16.84 -11.25 -1.87
C GLU A 217 16.50 -12.76 -1.91
N GLN A 218 16.21 -13.35 -0.75
CA GLN A 218 15.84 -14.74 -0.57
C GLN A 218 14.40 -14.90 -0.07
N ASP A 219 13.51 -14.00 -0.48
CA ASP A 219 12.10 -14.05 -0.10
C ASP A 219 11.45 -15.37 -0.56
N PRO A 220 10.89 -16.19 0.37
CA PRO A 220 10.30 -17.47 0.02
C PRO A 220 8.88 -17.36 -0.57
N VAL A 221 8.26 -16.17 -0.55
CA VAL A 221 6.86 -15.93 -0.95
C VAL A 221 6.79 -15.18 -2.28
N VAL A 222 7.41 -14.01 -2.36
CA VAL A 222 7.45 -13.19 -3.57
C VAL A 222 8.87 -13.25 -4.17
N PRO A 223 9.02 -13.60 -5.45
CA PRO A 223 10.35 -13.63 -6.06
C PRO A 223 10.98 -12.23 -6.08
N PHE A 224 12.28 -12.13 -5.79
CA PHE A 224 13.02 -10.87 -5.86
C PHE A 224 13.18 -10.39 -7.31
N ASP A 225 13.34 -11.34 -8.23
CA ASP A 225 13.37 -11.13 -9.67
C ASP A 225 12.07 -11.60 -10.32
N ARG A 226 12.20 -12.36 -11.41
CA ARG A 226 11.10 -13.02 -12.11
C ARG A 226 10.91 -14.43 -11.57
N GLY A 227 9.69 -14.76 -11.15
CA GLY A 227 9.35 -16.09 -10.62
C GLY A 227 7.87 -16.25 -10.34
N TYR A 228 7.54 -17.30 -9.60
CA TYR A 228 6.16 -17.62 -9.22
C TYR A 228 5.96 -17.32 -7.73
N PRO A 229 4.96 -16.51 -7.34
CA PRO A 229 4.65 -16.29 -5.93
C PRO A 229 4.40 -17.63 -5.21
N MET A 230 4.99 -17.81 -4.02
CA MET A 230 4.92 -19.05 -3.23
C MET A 230 5.30 -20.31 -4.05
N GLN A 231 6.03 -20.16 -5.16
CA GLN A 231 6.32 -21.23 -6.13
C GLN A 231 5.06 -21.90 -6.72
N ALA A 232 3.91 -21.24 -6.62
CA ALA A 232 2.59 -21.81 -6.93
C ALA A 232 2.21 -21.60 -8.41
N ARG A 233 2.80 -22.36 -9.32
CA ARG A 233 2.58 -22.29 -10.78
C ARG A 233 1.14 -22.56 -11.22
N VAL A 234 0.34 -23.16 -10.36
CA VAL A 234 -1.06 -23.50 -10.68
C VAL A 234 -1.97 -22.29 -10.49
N VAL A 235 -1.70 -21.47 -9.49
CA VAL A 235 -2.56 -20.34 -9.11
C VAL A 235 -2.02 -18.97 -9.57
N SER A 236 -0.79 -18.91 -10.09
CA SER A 236 -0.22 -17.66 -10.61
C SER A 236 0.61 -17.91 -11.87
N ASP A 237 0.66 -16.89 -12.72
CA ASP A 237 1.72 -16.76 -13.72
C ASP A 237 3.00 -16.24 -13.07
N ALA A 238 4.12 -16.29 -13.81
CA ALA A 238 5.35 -15.67 -13.35
C ALA A 238 5.16 -14.14 -13.28
N VAL A 239 5.65 -13.57 -12.17
CA VAL A 239 5.59 -12.13 -11.87
C VAL A 239 7.00 -11.55 -11.79
N TYR A 240 7.11 -10.24 -11.71
CA TYR A 240 8.36 -9.51 -11.59
C TYR A 240 8.41 -8.85 -10.21
N GLY A 241 9.33 -9.32 -9.37
CA GLY A 241 9.53 -8.78 -8.03
C GLY A 241 10.26 -7.44 -8.03
N THR A 242 10.58 -6.99 -6.84
CA THR A 242 11.06 -5.63 -6.58
C THR A 242 12.33 -5.27 -7.34
N ARG A 243 13.32 -6.20 -7.50
CA ARG A 243 14.54 -5.93 -8.26
C ARG A 243 14.23 -5.69 -9.74
N ALA A 244 13.51 -6.62 -10.38
CA ALA A 244 13.15 -6.48 -11.79
C ALA A 244 12.30 -5.23 -12.06
N THR A 245 11.41 -4.89 -11.13
CA THR A 245 10.58 -3.67 -11.17
C THR A 245 11.45 -2.42 -11.10
N CYS A 246 12.41 -2.35 -10.16
CA CYS A 246 13.32 -1.21 -10.02
C CYS A 246 14.31 -1.07 -11.19
N GLU A 247 14.83 -2.16 -11.72
CA GLU A 247 15.69 -2.13 -12.92
C GLU A 247 14.91 -1.55 -14.11
N ARG A 248 13.68 -1.99 -14.32
CA ARG A 248 12.83 -1.44 -15.38
C ARG A 248 12.48 0.02 -15.16
N ALA A 249 12.07 0.40 -13.94
CA ALA A 249 11.78 1.79 -13.58
C ALA A 249 12.99 2.70 -13.87
N THR A 250 14.19 2.31 -13.44
CA THR A 250 15.44 3.05 -13.69
C THR A 250 15.73 3.18 -15.19
N ALA A 251 15.52 2.12 -15.98
CA ALA A 251 15.69 2.16 -17.43
C ALA A 251 14.71 3.11 -18.13
N LEU A 252 13.55 3.39 -17.51
CA LEU A 252 12.56 4.37 -17.98
C LEU A 252 12.79 5.79 -17.42
N GLY A 253 13.85 6.02 -16.64
CA GLY A 253 14.12 7.30 -16.00
C GLY A 253 13.26 7.55 -14.75
N ILE A 254 12.58 6.54 -14.23
CA ILE A 254 11.81 6.61 -13.00
C ILE A 254 12.74 6.38 -11.82
N ARG A 255 12.72 7.28 -10.82
CA ARG A 255 13.49 7.10 -9.58
C ARG A 255 13.02 5.85 -8.85
N CYS A 256 13.92 4.88 -8.62
CA CYS A 256 13.68 3.72 -7.78
C CYS A 256 14.79 3.57 -6.74
N ALA A 257 14.45 3.68 -5.46
CA ALA A 257 15.35 3.45 -4.34
C ALA A 257 15.14 2.01 -3.83
N LEU A 258 15.95 1.07 -4.34
CA LEU A 258 15.90 -0.33 -3.94
C LEU A 258 16.77 -0.59 -2.71
N HIS A 259 16.19 -1.20 -1.68
CA HIS A 259 16.86 -1.68 -0.47
C HIS A 259 16.79 -3.22 -0.39
N PRO A 260 17.74 -3.95 -0.98
CA PRO A 260 17.78 -5.39 -0.86
C PRO A 260 18.14 -5.79 0.58
N CYS A 261 17.42 -6.77 1.12
CA CYS A 261 17.58 -7.22 2.50
C CYS A 261 18.13 -8.65 2.53
N PRO A 262 19.15 -8.94 3.36
CA PRO A 262 19.80 -10.25 3.40
C PRO A 262 18.99 -11.31 4.16
N GLU A 263 17.97 -10.92 4.93
CA GLU A 263 17.17 -11.83 5.74
C GLU A 263 16.36 -12.79 4.86
N LYS A 264 16.46 -14.08 5.12
CA LYS A 264 15.66 -15.10 4.42
C LYS A 264 14.25 -15.17 4.96
N ARG A 265 13.44 -14.12 4.69
CA ARG A 265 12.05 -14.03 5.18
C ARG A 265 11.23 -13.06 4.34
N HIS A 266 9.92 -13.27 4.31
CA HIS A 266 8.97 -12.41 3.60
C HIS A 266 8.54 -11.18 4.42
N ARG A 267 8.08 -11.38 5.66
CA ARG A 267 7.63 -10.28 6.55
C ARG A 267 8.83 -9.66 7.25
N LEU A 268 9.40 -8.60 6.68
CA LEU A 268 10.60 -7.95 7.23
C LEU A 268 10.30 -7.09 8.47
N HIS A 269 9.12 -6.50 8.54
CA HIS A 269 8.72 -5.51 9.54
C HIS A 269 8.24 -6.11 10.88
N MET A 270 7.87 -7.40 10.90
CA MET A 270 7.34 -8.07 12.10
C MET A 270 7.96 -9.44 12.28
N ASP A 271 8.17 -9.83 13.54
CA ASP A 271 8.59 -11.20 13.88
C ASP A 271 7.39 -12.18 13.92
N LYS A 272 7.67 -13.41 14.31
CA LYS A 272 6.64 -14.47 14.37
C LYS A 272 5.61 -14.25 15.49
N GLU A 273 5.99 -13.50 16.50
CA GLU A 273 5.17 -13.11 17.63
C GLU A 273 4.36 -11.82 17.38
N GLY A 274 4.47 -11.24 16.18
CA GLY A 274 3.76 -10.02 15.80
C GLY A 274 4.38 -8.72 16.33
N ARG A 275 5.63 -8.76 16.84
CA ARG A 275 6.35 -7.57 17.32
C ARG A 275 7.11 -6.92 16.17
N LEU A 276 7.22 -5.59 16.22
CA LEU A 276 7.99 -4.82 15.25
C LEU A 276 9.49 -5.16 15.34
N THR A 277 10.11 -5.37 14.19
CA THR A 277 11.55 -5.67 14.09
C THR A 277 12.37 -4.38 13.95
N PRO A 278 13.71 -4.42 14.13
CA PRO A 278 14.57 -3.30 13.75
C PRO A 278 14.37 -2.86 12.29
N ARG A 279 14.11 -3.79 11.36
CA ARG A 279 13.86 -3.50 9.95
C ARG A 279 12.60 -2.65 9.73
N TYR A 280 11.58 -2.75 10.59
CA TYR A 280 10.43 -1.87 10.58
C TYR A 280 10.86 -0.40 10.69
N TYR A 281 11.74 -0.08 11.64
CA TYR A 281 12.19 1.30 11.88
C TYR A 281 13.01 1.84 10.72
N GLU A 282 13.87 1.02 10.11
CA GLU A 282 14.63 1.39 8.92
C GLU A 282 13.71 1.68 7.73
N ILE A 283 12.72 0.82 7.47
CA ILE A 283 11.71 1.03 6.42
C ILE A 283 10.92 2.32 6.67
N ARG A 284 10.47 2.51 7.90
CA ARG A 284 9.70 3.69 8.33
C ARG A 284 10.46 4.98 8.04
N ASP A 285 11.71 5.06 8.46
CA ASP A 285 12.52 6.26 8.35
C ASP A 285 12.93 6.53 6.88
N ALA A 286 13.25 5.47 6.14
CA ALA A 286 13.53 5.57 4.71
C ALA A 286 12.29 6.03 3.92
N MET A 287 11.10 5.52 4.26
CA MET A 287 9.85 5.89 3.61
C MET A 287 9.49 7.36 3.90
N ALA A 288 9.65 7.80 5.15
CA ALA A 288 9.43 9.20 5.51
C ALA A 288 10.40 10.14 4.77
N ALA A 289 11.69 9.78 4.71
CA ALA A 289 12.70 10.56 3.99
C ALA A 289 12.41 10.64 2.50
N PHE A 290 12.11 9.51 1.86
CA PHE A 290 11.81 9.43 0.44
C PHE A 290 10.57 10.25 0.06
N PHE A 291 9.48 10.11 0.80
CA PHE A 291 8.25 10.86 0.54
C PHE A 291 8.42 12.36 0.77
N ALA A 292 9.17 12.76 1.81
CA ALA A 292 9.48 14.18 2.04
C ALA A 292 10.35 14.79 0.92
N GLU A 293 11.26 14.01 0.32
CA GLU A 293 12.04 14.44 -0.85
C GLU A 293 11.15 14.63 -2.08
N GLU A 294 10.24 13.67 -2.35
CA GLU A 294 9.31 13.78 -3.48
C GLU A 294 8.35 14.96 -3.34
N MET A 295 7.89 15.26 -2.12
CA MET A 295 7.09 16.48 -1.89
C MET A 295 7.85 17.78 -2.22
N ARG A 296 9.15 17.84 -1.89
CA ARG A 296 9.98 19.02 -2.21
C ARG A 296 10.23 19.21 -3.70
N SER A 297 10.23 18.12 -4.48
CA SER A 297 10.37 18.18 -5.93
C SER A 297 9.12 18.70 -6.65
N LEU A 298 7.99 18.80 -5.94
CA LEU A 298 6.71 19.30 -6.47
C LEU A 298 6.54 20.83 -6.29
N CYS A 299 7.36 21.43 -5.41
CA CYS A 299 7.43 22.87 -5.17
C CYS A 299 8.49 23.51 -6.04
#